data_0769cc1df8131cc53c89f26a2664667f
#
_entry.id   0769cc1df8131cc53c89f26a2664667f
#
_cell.length_a   1.000
_cell.length_b   1.000
_cell.length_c   1.000
_cell.angle_alpha   90.00
_cell.angle_beta   90.00
_cell.angle_gamma   90.00
#
_symmetry.space_group_name_H-M   'P 1'
#
loop_
_entity.id
_entity.type
_entity.pdbx_description
1 polymer ?
#
loop_
_entity_poly.entity_id
_entity_poly.type
_entity_poly.pdbx_seq_one_letter_code
_entity_poly.pdbx_strand_id
1 'polypeptide(L)'
;MGKRMAFALIIITLMLGGCSLQRGEQQVASQTQQEDVTTLQWYINYSWFTADWGENLVSKTITDKTGVNIDFVVPSGDESEMLNSLISADSLPDILTIGWWEDEVGEMIQKGMVYPLDELAQEYDACFMQVVDPDVANWYTSKDGHIYQYPNSAYTLSDYEQYDTIASNETFLVRKDIYEAIGSPDMTTPQGFHDAVVKAAQMYPEVNGEELIPIGAHVFTKEGCDSFDNYLFNFLAVPYLDEQGNAYDRYTDESFLAWLKTYRKLREEGYLKDDIFLDNRTQMEEKIANGRYFCMLYQRTDMADQQKILYAKNPGQIYIAVDGPKNLSGDDYRLPGSGINGWTVTFISKKCKNAEKAIKLISYLISDEGQLMTWYGVEGITWEYDENGKPKMYPEIEHLLNTDRVTYDRIYGADSCYWMLQDNVRADEWGRVLPQPLGQLQEWTFPYTVYTAPYDVVFDAQEQENQIYTKIKNLWGVTLPKLLLAESDEEFDQIM
;
A
#
# COMPACT_ATOMS: atom_id res chain seq x y z
N MET A 1 -54.82 10.57 -69.58
CA MET A 1 -54.50 11.99 -69.59
C MET A 1 -53.22 12.14 -68.82
N GLY A 2 -52.08 12.33 -69.29
CA GLY A 2 -51.55 13.10 -70.38
C GLY A 2 -50.58 14.13 -69.86
N LYS A 3 -49.38 13.99 -70.30
CA LYS A 3 -48.30 14.89 -70.71
C LYS A 3 -47.05 14.72 -69.83
N ARG A 4 -45.98 14.09 -70.33
CA ARG A 4 -44.99 14.44 -71.34
C ARG A 4 -43.98 15.49 -70.85
N MET A 5 -42.71 15.04 -70.83
CA MET A 5 -41.46 15.51 -71.48
C MET A 5 -40.75 16.67 -70.74
N ALA A 6 -39.41 16.75 -70.67
CA ALA A 6 -38.41 16.55 -71.72
C ALA A 6 -37.02 16.30 -71.21
N PHE A 7 -36.23 15.58 -71.96
CA PHE A 7 -34.77 15.40 -71.94
C PHE A 7 -34.04 16.69 -72.35
N ALA A 8 -32.88 16.93 -71.77
CA ALA A 8 -31.86 17.75 -72.43
C ALA A 8 -30.47 17.10 -72.19
N LEU A 9 -29.98 16.51 -73.25
CA LEU A 9 -28.61 15.99 -73.41
C LEU A 9 -27.76 17.18 -73.87
N ILE A 10 -26.62 17.43 -73.19
CA ILE A 10 -25.58 18.32 -73.75
C ILE A 10 -24.27 17.55 -73.75
N ILE A 11 -23.79 17.22 -74.91
CA ILE A 11 -22.47 16.74 -75.26
C ILE A 11 -21.56 17.96 -75.41
N ILE A 12 -20.41 17.97 -74.71
CA ILE A 12 -19.31 18.87 -75.06
C ILE A 12 -18.01 18.15 -75.02
N THR A 13 -17.46 18.05 -76.15
CA THR A 13 -16.15 17.80 -76.77
C THR A 13 -14.90 17.83 -75.86
N LEU A 14 -14.08 16.80 -76.08
CA LEU A 14 -12.64 16.72 -75.68
C LEU A 14 -11.83 17.85 -76.37
N MET A 15 -10.98 18.49 -75.58
CA MET A 15 -9.73 19.05 -76.10
C MET A 15 -8.56 18.50 -75.27
N LEU A 16 -7.66 17.81 -75.92
CA LEU A 16 -6.35 17.39 -75.45
C LEU A 16 -5.41 18.58 -75.31
N GLY A 17 -4.94 18.85 -74.13
CA GLY A 17 -3.83 19.78 -73.91
C GLY A 17 -2.92 19.16 -72.79
N GLY A 18 -1.80 18.61 -73.19
CA GLY A 18 -0.81 18.08 -72.29
C GLY A 18 -0.11 19.20 -71.53
N CYS A 19 -0.07 19.08 -70.21
CA CYS A 19 0.92 19.76 -69.37
C CYS A 19 1.33 18.85 -68.22
N SER A 20 2.63 18.77 -68.04
CA SER A 20 3.37 18.01 -67.08
C SER A 20 2.83 18.11 -65.66
N LEU A 21 2.46 16.99 -65.04
CA LEU A 21 2.18 16.84 -63.62
C LEU A 21 3.49 16.95 -62.80
N GLN A 22 3.78 18.11 -62.23
CA GLN A 22 4.58 18.25 -61.04
C GLN A 22 3.71 17.83 -59.85
N ARG A 23 4.04 16.66 -59.30
CA ARG A 23 3.52 16.15 -58.01
C ARG A 23 4.11 17.00 -56.91
N GLY A 24 3.40 18.05 -56.49
CA GLY A 24 3.67 18.72 -55.22
C GLY A 24 3.22 17.81 -54.10
N GLU A 25 4.15 17.19 -53.38
CA GLU A 25 3.91 16.65 -52.06
C GLU A 25 3.55 17.81 -51.12
N GLN A 26 2.28 18.01 -50.85
CA GLN A 26 1.86 18.76 -49.68
C GLN A 26 2.18 17.87 -48.48
N GLN A 27 3.33 18.10 -47.86
CA GLN A 27 3.56 17.77 -46.44
C GLN A 27 2.49 18.56 -45.67
N VAL A 28 1.47 17.86 -45.24
CA VAL A 28 0.65 18.26 -44.09
C VAL A 28 1.60 18.11 -42.90
N ALA A 29 2.31 19.16 -42.57
CA ALA A 29 2.96 19.29 -41.29
C ALA A 29 1.80 19.35 -40.25
N SER A 30 1.44 18.23 -39.68
CA SER A 30 0.81 18.20 -38.37
C SER A 30 1.77 18.89 -37.42
N GLN A 31 1.60 20.17 -37.19
CA GLN A 31 2.12 20.83 -36.01
C GLN A 31 1.36 20.21 -34.83
N THR A 32 1.85 19.11 -34.31
CA THR A 32 1.68 18.77 -32.91
C THR A 32 2.26 19.97 -32.16
N GLN A 33 1.40 20.85 -31.66
CA GLN A 33 1.77 21.76 -30.60
C GLN A 33 2.31 20.83 -29.48
N GLN A 34 3.61 20.80 -29.30
CA GLN A 34 4.24 20.24 -28.14
C GLN A 34 3.76 21.14 -27.00
N GLU A 35 2.70 20.71 -26.28
CA GLU A 35 2.31 21.39 -25.06
C GLU A 35 3.54 21.44 -24.16
N ASP A 36 3.84 22.60 -23.62
CA ASP A 36 4.97 22.77 -22.72
C ASP A 36 4.77 21.82 -21.51
N VAL A 37 5.70 20.88 -21.34
CA VAL A 37 5.70 19.95 -20.21
C VAL A 37 5.89 20.78 -18.95
N THR A 38 4.98 20.62 -17.99
CA THR A 38 5.03 21.27 -16.68
C THR A 38 5.61 20.31 -15.67
N THR A 39 6.64 20.70 -14.92
CA THR A 39 7.14 19.91 -13.79
C THR A 39 6.42 20.35 -12.52
N LEU A 40 5.82 19.37 -11.80
CA LEU A 40 5.23 19.53 -10.48
C LEU A 40 6.08 18.81 -9.45
N GLN A 41 6.21 19.42 -8.25
CA GLN A 41 6.81 18.76 -7.11
C GLN A 41 5.76 17.92 -6.39
N TRP A 42 6.07 16.63 -6.17
CA TRP A 42 5.20 15.71 -5.43
C TRP A 42 5.91 15.19 -4.18
N TYR A 43 5.45 15.63 -3.01
CA TYR A 43 5.95 15.18 -1.72
C TYR A 43 5.34 13.82 -1.37
N ILE A 44 6.20 12.86 -1.05
CA ILE A 44 5.83 11.53 -0.56
C ILE A 44 6.37 11.38 0.86
N ASN A 45 5.49 11.28 1.87
CA ASN A 45 5.88 11.24 3.29
C ASN A 45 6.42 9.88 3.74
N TYR A 46 7.23 9.23 2.89
CA TYR A 46 7.83 7.92 3.18
C TYR A 46 9.29 7.89 2.73
N SER A 47 10.21 7.88 3.69
CA SER A 47 11.67 7.93 3.46
C SER A 47 12.22 6.75 2.67
N TRP A 48 11.48 5.64 2.61
CA TRP A 48 11.80 4.45 1.82
C TRP A 48 11.38 4.53 0.34
N PHE A 49 10.62 5.55 -0.06
CA PHE A 49 10.22 5.73 -1.45
C PHE A 49 11.42 6.15 -2.29
N THR A 50 11.72 5.38 -3.34
CA THR A 50 12.94 5.56 -4.17
C THR A 50 12.65 5.64 -5.66
N ALA A 51 11.37 5.67 -6.07
CA ALA A 51 11.03 5.74 -7.48
C ALA A 51 11.38 7.12 -8.08
N ASP A 52 11.96 7.09 -9.28
CA ASP A 52 12.22 8.27 -10.08
C ASP A 52 11.14 8.43 -11.17
N TRP A 53 10.92 9.67 -11.61
CA TRP A 53 10.03 10.00 -12.71
C TRP A 53 10.79 10.41 -13.97
N GLY A 54 10.25 10.07 -15.15
CA GLY A 54 10.79 10.51 -16.44
C GLY A 54 11.82 9.57 -17.07
N GLU A 55 12.26 8.52 -16.36
CA GLU A 55 13.26 7.59 -16.87
C GLU A 55 12.67 6.29 -17.44
N ASN A 56 11.59 5.76 -16.86
CA ASN A 56 10.96 4.52 -17.29
C ASN A 56 9.80 4.72 -18.28
N LEU A 57 9.28 3.63 -18.81
CA LEU A 57 8.22 3.63 -19.83
C LEU A 57 6.93 4.26 -19.32
N VAL A 58 6.48 3.90 -18.11
CA VAL A 58 5.21 4.38 -17.53
C VAL A 58 5.26 5.88 -17.29
N SER A 59 6.27 6.39 -16.58
CA SER A 59 6.38 7.82 -16.30
C SER A 59 6.50 8.67 -17.56
N LYS A 60 7.25 8.22 -18.57
CA LYS A 60 7.33 8.89 -19.89
C LYS A 60 5.97 8.93 -20.57
N THR A 61 5.26 7.79 -20.58
CA THR A 61 3.94 7.70 -21.22
C THR A 61 2.90 8.59 -20.52
N ILE A 62 2.92 8.63 -19.19
CA ILE A 62 2.03 9.52 -18.43
C ILE A 62 2.38 10.99 -18.71
N THR A 63 3.66 11.35 -18.75
CA THR A 63 4.10 12.71 -19.12
C THR A 63 3.64 13.09 -20.52
N ASP A 64 3.78 12.20 -21.50
CA ASP A 64 3.32 12.44 -22.87
C ASP A 64 1.80 12.63 -22.98
N LYS A 65 1.03 11.93 -22.14
CA LYS A 65 -0.44 12.02 -22.13
C LYS A 65 -0.98 13.25 -21.39
N THR A 66 -0.32 13.61 -20.28
CA THR A 66 -0.83 14.66 -19.36
C THR A 66 -0.13 16.00 -19.53
N GLY A 67 1.03 16.03 -20.17
CA GLY A 67 1.91 17.20 -20.21
C GLY A 67 2.49 17.54 -18.84
N VAL A 68 2.56 16.57 -17.91
CA VAL A 68 3.10 16.75 -16.55
C VAL A 68 4.29 15.83 -16.33
N ASN A 69 5.38 16.43 -15.87
CA ASN A 69 6.53 15.74 -15.31
C ASN A 69 6.53 15.89 -13.80
N ILE A 70 7.07 14.93 -13.06
CA ILE A 70 7.11 14.95 -11.59
C ILE A 70 8.55 15.04 -11.10
N ASP A 71 8.74 15.86 -10.07
CA ASP A 71 9.94 15.91 -9.24
C ASP A 71 9.54 15.46 -7.82
N PHE A 72 9.93 14.24 -7.44
CA PHE A 72 9.58 13.71 -6.12
C PHE A 72 10.43 14.34 -5.03
N VAL A 73 9.76 14.73 -3.94
CA VAL A 73 10.36 15.25 -2.72
C VAL A 73 10.11 14.24 -1.61
N VAL A 74 11.18 13.67 -1.05
CA VAL A 74 11.11 12.57 -0.07
C VAL A 74 11.91 12.96 1.17
N PRO A 75 11.42 12.65 2.40
CA PRO A 75 12.20 12.89 3.62
C PRO A 75 13.50 12.09 3.63
N SER A 76 14.58 12.70 4.07
CA SER A 76 15.88 12.03 4.23
C SER A 76 16.12 11.50 5.65
N GLY A 77 15.14 11.64 6.56
CA GLY A 77 15.22 11.27 7.97
C GLY A 77 13.83 11.09 8.57
N ASP A 78 13.57 11.71 9.71
CA ASP A 78 12.26 11.67 10.34
C ASP A 78 11.20 12.34 9.46
N GLU A 79 10.19 11.58 9.10
CA GLU A 79 9.14 11.96 8.16
C GLU A 79 8.27 13.08 8.74
N SER A 80 7.94 12.99 10.02
CA SER A 80 7.14 13.99 10.73
C SER A 80 7.88 15.33 10.85
N GLU A 81 9.20 15.32 11.07
CA GLU A 81 9.99 16.56 11.18
C GLU A 81 9.98 17.34 9.86
N MET A 82 10.14 16.64 8.73
CA MET A 82 10.14 17.29 7.42
C MET A 82 8.76 17.87 7.09
N LEU A 83 7.70 17.09 7.26
CA LEU A 83 6.33 17.52 6.98
C LEU A 83 5.95 18.73 7.84
N ASN A 84 6.20 18.67 9.14
CA ASN A 84 5.96 19.78 10.07
C ASN A 84 6.76 21.04 9.73
N SER A 85 7.99 20.88 9.23
CA SER A 85 8.80 22.00 8.75
C SER A 85 8.17 22.68 7.53
N LEU A 86 7.69 21.88 6.55
CA LEU A 86 7.03 22.39 5.34
C LEU A 86 5.73 23.14 5.68
N ILE A 87 4.91 22.59 6.60
CA ILE A 87 3.67 23.23 7.07
C ILE A 87 3.97 24.53 7.81
N SER A 88 4.92 24.50 8.74
CA SER A 88 5.29 25.69 9.56
C SER A 88 5.88 26.81 8.72
N ALA A 89 6.62 26.49 7.67
CA ALA A 89 7.21 27.44 6.74
C ALA A 89 6.22 27.92 5.66
N ASP A 90 5.00 27.39 5.60
CA ASP A 90 4.02 27.62 4.54
C ASP A 90 4.63 27.41 3.14
N SER A 91 5.39 26.30 2.99
CA SER A 91 6.17 25.98 1.79
C SER A 91 5.90 24.56 1.27
N LEU A 92 4.63 24.17 1.29
CA LEU A 92 4.23 22.86 0.76
C LEU A 92 4.58 22.74 -0.75
N PRO A 93 5.05 21.56 -1.20
CA PRO A 93 5.14 21.20 -2.62
C PRO A 93 3.78 21.25 -3.34
N ASP A 94 3.78 21.06 -4.66
CA ASP A 94 2.55 21.17 -5.46
C ASP A 94 1.52 20.10 -5.11
N ILE A 95 1.98 18.85 -4.96
CA ILE A 95 1.18 17.67 -4.59
C ILE A 95 1.80 17.03 -3.36
N LEU A 96 0.98 16.46 -2.47
CA LEU A 96 1.44 15.76 -1.27
C LEU A 96 0.68 14.45 -1.11
N THR A 97 1.40 13.38 -0.73
CA THR A 97 0.82 12.09 -0.33
C THR A 97 1.36 11.71 1.04
N ILE A 98 0.44 11.55 2.01
CA ILE A 98 0.74 11.22 3.42
C ILE A 98 -0.24 10.17 3.93
N GLY A 99 0.01 9.57 5.11
CA GLY A 99 -0.94 8.66 5.76
C GLY A 99 -2.24 9.38 6.14
N TRP A 100 -3.40 8.72 5.92
CA TRP A 100 -4.69 9.32 6.26
C TRP A 100 -4.86 9.58 7.76
N TRP A 101 -4.11 8.88 8.61
CA TRP A 101 -4.14 8.95 10.08
C TRP A 101 -3.23 10.03 10.66
N GLU A 102 -2.49 10.75 9.86
CA GLU A 102 -1.55 11.77 10.33
C GLU A 102 -2.30 13.04 10.73
N ASP A 103 -1.94 13.63 11.88
CA ASP A 103 -2.56 14.84 12.41
C ASP A 103 -2.51 16.01 11.43
N GLU A 104 -1.47 16.05 10.59
CA GLU A 104 -1.21 17.04 9.57
C GLU A 104 -2.29 17.08 8.47
N VAL A 105 -3.01 15.99 8.25
CA VAL A 105 -4.18 15.94 7.33
C VAL A 105 -5.20 17.00 7.73
N GLY A 106 -5.67 16.97 8.97
CA GLY A 106 -6.63 17.93 9.50
C GLY A 106 -6.04 19.35 9.58
N GLU A 107 -4.78 19.46 9.97
CA GLU A 107 -4.10 20.75 10.11
C GLU A 107 -4.00 21.52 8.79
N MET A 108 -3.61 20.85 7.69
CA MET A 108 -3.50 21.48 6.37
C MET A 108 -4.85 21.97 5.85
N ILE A 109 -5.93 21.21 6.07
CA ILE A 109 -7.29 21.60 5.68
C ILE A 109 -7.75 22.80 6.48
N GLN A 110 -7.64 22.77 7.81
CA GLN A 110 -8.08 23.85 8.71
C GLN A 110 -7.32 25.16 8.46
N LYS A 111 -6.03 25.08 8.16
CA LYS A 111 -5.19 26.24 7.80
C LYS A 111 -5.44 26.73 6.37
N GLY A 112 -6.25 26.05 5.59
CA GLY A 112 -6.53 26.39 4.20
C GLY A 112 -5.33 26.30 3.28
N MET A 113 -4.40 25.36 3.54
CA MET A 113 -3.15 25.18 2.79
C MET A 113 -3.32 24.32 1.53
N VAL A 114 -4.43 23.60 1.41
CA VAL A 114 -4.75 22.71 0.30
C VAL A 114 -6.02 23.14 -0.44
N TYR A 115 -6.13 22.79 -1.71
CA TYR A 115 -7.30 23.06 -2.53
C TYR A 115 -8.41 22.04 -2.27
N PRO A 116 -9.69 22.44 -2.30
CA PRO A 116 -10.79 21.51 -2.53
C PRO A 116 -10.64 20.88 -3.95
N LEU A 117 -10.54 19.56 -4.01
CA LEU A 117 -10.38 18.84 -5.28
C LEU A 117 -11.64 18.93 -6.15
N ASP A 118 -12.83 18.92 -5.54
CA ASP A 118 -14.11 19.09 -6.21
C ASP A 118 -14.26 20.47 -6.87
N GLU A 119 -13.76 21.55 -6.24
CA GLU A 119 -13.73 22.88 -6.84
C GLU A 119 -12.77 22.93 -8.04
N LEU A 120 -11.54 22.39 -7.87
CA LEU A 120 -10.60 22.31 -9.00
C LEU A 120 -11.15 21.46 -10.15
N ALA A 121 -11.83 20.35 -9.82
CA ALA A 121 -12.47 19.50 -10.81
C ALA A 121 -13.58 20.26 -11.55
N GLN A 122 -14.43 20.99 -10.84
CA GLN A 122 -15.47 21.78 -11.45
C GLN A 122 -14.92 22.86 -12.41
N GLU A 123 -13.79 23.46 -12.04
CA GLU A 123 -13.18 24.53 -12.83
C GLU A 123 -12.37 24.01 -14.03
N TYR A 124 -11.61 22.91 -13.86
CA TYR A 124 -10.60 22.50 -14.83
C TYR A 124 -10.79 21.10 -15.41
N ASP A 125 -11.44 20.16 -14.69
CA ASP A 125 -11.56 18.77 -15.13
C ASP A 125 -12.77 18.05 -14.53
N ALA A 126 -13.92 18.19 -15.16
CA ALA A 126 -15.15 17.51 -14.75
C ALA A 126 -15.05 15.97 -14.77
N CYS A 127 -14.00 15.38 -15.37
CA CYS A 127 -13.79 13.93 -15.37
C CYS A 127 -13.46 13.40 -13.98
N PHE A 128 -12.79 14.16 -13.13
CA PHE A 128 -12.47 13.76 -11.76
C PHE A 128 -13.70 13.21 -11.03
N MET A 129 -14.79 13.98 -10.97
CA MET A 129 -16.02 13.57 -10.28
C MET A 129 -16.79 12.43 -11.00
N GLN A 130 -16.38 12.02 -12.20
CA GLN A 130 -16.94 10.87 -12.91
C GLN A 130 -16.21 9.57 -12.61
N VAL A 131 -14.93 9.65 -12.25
CA VAL A 131 -14.06 8.49 -11.97
C VAL A 131 -13.91 8.20 -10.47
N VAL A 132 -14.15 9.21 -9.62
CA VAL A 132 -14.15 9.06 -8.17
C VAL A 132 -15.27 8.11 -7.73
N ASP A 133 -14.93 7.14 -6.87
CA ASP A 133 -15.95 6.31 -6.23
C ASP A 133 -16.86 7.17 -5.33
N PRO A 134 -18.21 7.08 -5.46
CA PRO A 134 -19.14 7.93 -4.73
C PRO A 134 -19.10 7.72 -3.21
N ASP A 135 -18.84 6.50 -2.73
CA ASP A 135 -18.78 6.20 -1.29
C ASP A 135 -17.49 6.77 -0.70
N VAL A 136 -16.36 6.65 -1.42
CA VAL A 136 -15.08 7.28 -1.07
C VAL A 136 -15.21 8.80 -1.07
N ALA A 137 -15.84 9.38 -2.09
CA ALA A 137 -16.11 10.82 -2.16
C ALA A 137 -16.93 11.30 -0.95
N ASN A 138 -17.99 10.56 -0.60
CA ASN A 138 -18.85 10.88 0.55
C ASN A 138 -18.08 10.77 1.87
N TRP A 139 -17.24 9.75 2.03
CA TRP A 139 -16.40 9.58 3.22
C TRP A 139 -15.45 10.76 3.43
N TYR A 140 -14.80 11.22 2.35
CA TYR A 140 -13.85 12.32 2.38
C TYR A 140 -14.47 13.72 2.24
N THR A 141 -15.80 13.81 2.17
CA THR A 141 -16.49 15.11 2.20
C THR A 141 -16.39 15.73 3.59
N SER A 142 -15.67 16.83 3.70
CA SER A 142 -15.47 17.60 4.92
C SER A 142 -16.76 18.30 5.39
N LYS A 143 -16.76 18.84 6.62
CA LYS A 143 -17.91 19.52 7.22
C LYS A 143 -18.42 20.73 6.40
N ASP A 144 -17.58 21.33 5.58
CA ASP A 144 -17.91 22.44 4.68
C ASP A 144 -18.47 21.99 3.32
N GLY A 145 -18.55 20.68 3.09
CA GLY A 145 -19.11 20.07 1.88
C GLY A 145 -18.11 19.84 0.78
N HIS A 146 -16.80 20.03 1.00
CA HIS A 146 -15.74 19.87 0.00
C HIS A 146 -14.89 18.63 0.23
N ILE A 147 -14.27 18.13 -0.84
CA ILE A 147 -13.30 17.02 -0.83
C ILE A 147 -11.90 17.62 -1.01
N TYR A 148 -11.04 17.49 0.00
CA TYR A 148 -9.68 18.05 -0.03
C TYR A 148 -8.60 17.06 -0.42
N GLN A 149 -8.86 15.76 -0.23
CA GLN A 149 -7.91 14.68 -0.49
C GLN A 149 -8.58 13.50 -1.18
N TYR A 150 -7.78 12.67 -1.83
CA TYR A 150 -8.22 11.41 -2.41
C TYR A 150 -7.30 10.26 -1.98
N PRO A 151 -7.86 9.11 -1.54
CA PRO A 151 -7.07 8.00 -1.06
C PRO A 151 -6.54 7.10 -2.19
N ASN A 152 -5.55 6.27 -1.84
CA ASN A 152 -5.25 5.06 -2.56
C ASN A 152 -5.82 3.83 -1.81
N SER A 153 -5.93 2.70 -2.49
CA SER A 153 -6.26 1.40 -1.87
C SER A 153 -7.50 1.42 -0.96
N ALA A 154 -8.48 2.29 -1.26
CA ALA A 154 -9.73 2.35 -0.51
C ALA A 154 -10.65 1.19 -0.91
N TYR A 155 -11.26 0.56 0.10
CA TYR A 155 -12.27 -0.48 -0.08
C TYR A 155 -13.55 -0.11 0.66
N THR A 156 -14.68 -0.28 -0.01
CA THR A 156 -16.00 -0.13 0.61
C THR A 156 -16.48 -1.45 1.22
N LEU A 157 -17.53 -1.39 2.04
CA LEU A 157 -18.16 -2.62 2.55
C LEU A 157 -18.71 -3.49 1.41
N SER A 158 -19.21 -2.87 0.32
CA SER A 158 -19.70 -3.59 -0.85
C SER A 158 -18.62 -4.36 -1.59
N ASP A 159 -17.37 -3.89 -1.57
CA ASP A 159 -16.25 -4.61 -2.15
C ASP A 159 -15.96 -5.91 -1.39
N TYR A 160 -16.06 -5.88 -0.05
CA TYR A 160 -15.93 -7.08 0.79
C TYR A 160 -17.08 -8.08 0.59
N GLU A 161 -18.26 -7.62 0.16
CA GLU A 161 -19.36 -8.50 -0.21
C GLU A 161 -19.18 -9.11 -1.62
N GLN A 162 -18.43 -8.43 -2.48
CA GLN A 162 -18.22 -8.81 -3.88
C GLN A 162 -16.99 -9.68 -4.09
N TYR A 163 -15.89 -9.42 -3.38
CA TYR A 163 -14.59 -10.06 -3.58
C TYR A 163 -14.16 -10.84 -2.34
N ASP A 164 -13.96 -12.14 -2.48
CA ASP A 164 -13.42 -13.04 -1.45
C ASP A 164 -11.87 -13.13 -1.51
N THR A 165 -11.25 -12.33 -2.36
CA THR A 165 -9.79 -12.23 -2.58
C THR A 165 -9.16 -11.00 -1.92
N ILE A 166 -9.93 -10.20 -1.18
CA ILE A 166 -9.39 -9.07 -0.42
C ILE A 166 -8.47 -9.61 0.68
N ALA A 167 -7.24 -9.15 0.65
CA ALA A 167 -6.17 -9.69 1.49
C ALA A 167 -5.77 -8.72 2.60
N SER A 168 -5.65 -9.22 3.82
CA SER A 168 -4.94 -8.52 4.88
C SER A 168 -3.44 -8.45 4.59
N ASN A 169 -2.77 -7.44 5.14
CA ASN A 169 -1.31 -7.39 5.13
C ASN A 169 -0.70 -8.20 6.27
N GLU A 170 -1.45 -8.49 7.31
CA GLU A 170 -0.96 -9.17 8.51
C GLU A 170 -0.84 -10.67 8.28
N THR A 171 0.32 -11.22 8.63
CA THR A 171 0.61 -12.65 8.52
C THR A 171 1.43 -13.14 9.72
N PHE A 172 1.26 -14.42 10.08
CA PHE A 172 2.22 -15.10 10.91
C PHE A 172 3.14 -15.93 10.01
N LEU A 173 4.40 -15.58 10.01
CA LEU A 173 5.41 -16.05 9.08
C LEU A 173 6.36 -17.03 9.78
N VAL A 174 6.69 -18.12 9.09
CA VAL A 174 7.72 -19.06 9.52
C VAL A 174 8.71 -19.35 8.39
N ARG A 175 9.97 -19.60 8.75
CA ARG A 175 10.97 -20.11 7.81
C ARG A 175 10.58 -21.52 7.37
N LYS A 176 10.20 -21.70 6.11
CA LYS A 176 9.62 -22.94 5.56
C LYS A 176 10.45 -24.19 5.87
N ASP A 177 11.74 -24.17 5.51
CA ASP A 177 12.65 -25.29 5.68
C ASP A 177 12.81 -25.72 7.14
N ILE A 178 12.86 -24.76 8.06
CA ILE A 178 12.97 -25.02 9.50
C ILE A 178 11.65 -25.57 10.05
N TYR A 179 10.54 -24.92 9.71
CA TYR A 179 9.20 -25.30 10.16
C TYR A 179 8.85 -26.73 9.74
N GLU A 180 9.09 -27.09 8.47
CA GLU A 180 8.90 -28.44 7.95
C GLU A 180 9.84 -29.47 8.64
N ALA A 181 11.11 -29.11 8.84
CA ALA A 181 12.09 -30.00 9.47
C ALA A 181 11.81 -30.29 10.94
N ILE A 182 11.19 -29.34 11.67
CA ILE A 182 10.76 -29.60 13.06
C ILE A 182 9.39 -30.29 13.13
N GLY A 183 8.78 -30.64 12.01
CA GLY A 183 7.55 -31.45 11.90
C GLY A 183 6.27 -30.63 11.80
N SER A 184 6.34 -29.38 11.35
CA SER A 184 5.19 -28.47 11.17
C SER A 184 4.30 -28.40 12.43
N PRO A 185 4.85 -28.02 13.57
CA PRO A 185 4.13 -28.04 14.84
C PRO A 185 2.96 -27.06 14.85
N ASP A 186 1.95 -27.35 15.65
CA ASP A 186 0.88 -26.40 15.96
C ASP A 186 1.43 -25.27 16.82
N MET A 187 1.35 -24.03 16.30
CA MET A 187 1.82 -22.81 16.96
C MET A 187 0.65 -21.90 17.38
N THR A 188 -0.58 -22.40 17.37
CA THR A 188 -1.79 -21.62 17.68
C THR A 188 -2.01 -21.40 19.17
N THR A 189 -1.36 -22.18 20.02
CA THR A 189 -1.44 -22.05 21.50
C THR A 189 -0.14 -21.52 22.07
N PRO A 190 -0.16 -20.81 23.23
CA PRO A 190 1.05 -20.36 23.92
C PRO A 190 2.10 -21.46 24.14
N GLN A 191 1.66 -22.68 24.55
CA GLN A 191 2.58 -23.79 24.77
C GLN A 191 3.12 -24.38 23.46
N GLY A 192 2.28 -24.56 22.43
CA GLY A 192 2.71 -25.08 21.12
C GLY A 192 3.69 -24.11 20.44
N PHE A 193 3.43 -22.81 20.52
CA PHE A 193 4.34 -21.77 20.04
C PHE A 193 5.70 -21.82 20.77
N HIS A 194 5.67 -21.84 22.10
CA HIS A 194 6.89 -21.95 22.90
C HIS A 194 7.74 -23.17 22.50
N ASP A 195 7.11 -24.36 22.45
CA ASP A 195 7.82 -25.61 22.13
C ASP A 195 8.39 -25.62 20.72
N ALA A 196 7.68 -25.03 19.75
CA ALA A 196 8.15 -24.88 18.36
C ALA A 196 9.37 -23.95 18.27
N VAL A 197 9.33 -22.81 18.93
CA VAL A 197 10.44 -21.82 18.98
C VAL A 197 11.68 -22.45 19.61
N VAL A 198 11.53 -23.09 20.77
CA VAL A 198 12.64 -23.79 21.46
C VAL A 198 13.23 -24.88 20.57
N LYS A 199 12.39 -25.71 19.96
CA LYS A 199 12.82 -26.78 19.07
C LYS A 199 13.58 -26.28 17.86
N ALA A 200 13.07 -25.21 17.21
CA ALA A 200 13.74 -24.59 16.06
C ALA A 200 15.12 -24.07 16.43
N ALA A 201 15.24 -23.33 17.53
CA ALA A 201 16.53 -22.78 18.01
C ALA A 201 17.53 -23.87 18.37
N GLN A 202 17.08 -24.98 19.00
CA GLN A 202 17.96 -26.09 19.35
C GLN A 202 18.43 -26.91 18.15
N MET A 203 17.58 -27.09 17.13
CA MET A 203 17.92 -27.87 15.96
C MET A 203 18.71 -27.03 14.93
N TYR A 204 18.49 -25.72 14.88
CA TYR A 204 19.10 -24.79 13.94
C TYR A 204 19.68 -23.58 14.69
N PRO A 205 20.76 -23.76 15.50
CA PRO A 205 21.37 -22.63 16.21
C PRO A 205 21.98 -21.59 15.27
N GLU A 206 22.31 -22.02 14.03
CA GLU A 206 22.87 -21.15 12.99
C GLU A 206 22.17 -21.41 11.65
N VAL A 207 22.00 -20.35 10.85
CA VAL A 207 21.51 -20.39 9.47
C VAL A 207 22.41 -19.50 8.61
N ASN A 208 22.84 -20.02 7.46
CA ASN A 208 23.73 -19.30 6.51
C ASN A 208 25.03 -18.79 7.16
N GLY A 209 25.51 -19.43 8.23
CA GLY A 209 26.73 -19.05 8.95
C GLY A 209 26.55 -17.97 10.01
N GLU A 210 25.31 -17.60 10.31
CA GLU A 210 24.96 -16.66 11.36
C GLU A 210 23.98 -17.28 12.35
N GLU A 211 23.91 -16.73 13.57
CA GLU A 211 22.97 -17.19 14.59
C GLU A 211 21.53 -17.05 14.12
N LEU A 212 20.72 -18.11 14.30
CA LEU A 212 19.28 -18.04 14.11
C LEU A 212 18.66 -17.14 15.18
N ILE A 213 17.79 -16.25 14.76
CA ILE A 213 16.96 -15.43 15.65
C ILE A 213 15.58 -16.11 15.72
N PRO A 214 15.22 -16.74 16.85
CA PRO A 214 14.01 -17.56 16.89
C PRO A 214 12.73 -16.77 16.66
N ILE A 215 12.66 -15.53 17.15
CA ILE A 215 11.48 -14.64 17.02
C ILE A 215 11.92 -13.30 16.46
N GLY A 216 11.37 -12.92 15.31
CA GLY A 216 11.47 -11.58 14.75
C GLY A 216 10.29 -10.71 15.17
N ALA A 217 10.47 -9.40 15.10
CA ALA A 217 9.43 -8.43 15.40
C ALA A 217 9.54 -7.21 14.49
N HIS A 218 8.46 -6.46 14.37
CA HIS A 218 8.48 -5.10 13.79
C HIS A 218 9.34 -4.17 14.66
N VAL A 219 9.70 -3.03 14.11
CA VAL A 219 10.49 -2.01 14.83
C VAL A 219 9.72 -1.50 16.05
N PHE A 220 10.38 -1.41 17.20
CA PHE A 220 9.83 -0.72 18.37
C PHE A 220 9.83 0.77 18.14
N THR A 221 8.70 1.41 18.40
CA THR A 221 8.51 2.86 18.31
C THR A 221 8.15 3.46 19.68
N LYS A 222 7.98 4.77 19.73
CA LYS A 222 7.44 5.45 20.92
C LYS A 222 5.99 5.05 21.27
N GLU A 223 5.29 4.36 20.38
CA GLU A 223 3.88 3.96 20.52
C GLU A 223 3.68 2.47 20.76
N GLY A 224 4.72 1.65 20.59
CA GLY A 224 4.69 0.20 20.78
C GLY A 224 5.41 -0.56 19.68
N CYS A 225 4.95 -1.78 19.40
CA CYS A 225 5.49 -2.64 18.36
C CYS A 225 4.37 -3.48 17.77
N ASP A 226 4.02 -3.24 16.51
CA ASP A 226 2.88 -3.88 15.84
C ASP A 226 2.86 -5.41 15.96
N SER A 227 4.03 -6.08 15.97
CA SER A 227 4.11 -7.53 16.15
C SER A 227 3.62 -8.02 17.51
N PHE A 228 3.69 -7.19 18.56
CA PHE A 228 3.29 -7.54 19.92
C PHE A 228 2.02 -6.81 20.39
N ASP A 229 1.45 -5.93 19.57
CA ASP A 229 0.22 -5.24 19.87
C ASP A 229 -0.80 -5.34 18.71
N ASN A 230 -0.75 -4.50 17.69
CA ASN A 230 -1.78 -4.44 16.65
C ASN A 230 -2.01 -5.78 15.94
N TYR A 231 -0.96 -6.43 15.43
CA TYR A 231 -1.12 -7.71 14.73
C TYR A 231 -1.53 -8.82 15.70
N LEU A 232 -0.96 -8.83 16.90
CA LEU A 232 -1.32 -9.82 17.91
C LEU A 232 -2.78 -9.70 18.32
N PHE A 233 -3.30 -8.49 18.55
CA PHE A 233 -4.73 -8.26 18.81
C PHE A 233 -5.63 -8.88 17.74
N ASN A 234 -5.28 -8.69 16.47
CA ASN A 234 -6.08 -9.13 15.34
C ASN A 234 -6.00 -10.66 15.15
N PHE A 235 -4.82 -11.24 15.35
CA PHE A 235 -4.62 -12.69 15.40
C PHE A 235 -5.39 -13.34 16.55
N LEU A 236 -5.47 -12.69 17.71
CA LEU A 236 -6.24 -13.16 18.86
C LEU A 236 -7.75 -12.83 18.75
N ALA A 237 -8.18 -12.20 17.65
CA ALA A 237 -9.55 -11.74 17.44
C ALA A 237 -10.07 -10.90 18.62
N VAL A 238 -9.20 -10.13 19.30
CA VAL A 238 -9.58 -9.25 20.41
C VAL A 238 -10.58 -8.21 19.92
N PRO A 239 -11.78 -8.11 20.51
CA PRO A 239 -12.83 -7.25 19.97
C PRO A 239 -12.49 -5.76 20.12
N TYR A 240 -13.04 -4.93 19.23
CA TYR A 240 -13.00 -3.47 19.36
C TYR A 240 -14.06 -2.94 20.34
N LEU A 241 -15.19 -3.64 20.45
CA LEU A 241 -16.33 -3.27 21.29
C LEU A 241 -16.69 -4.44 22.21
N ASP A 242 -17.17 -4.11 23.41
CA ASP A 242 -17.76 -5.08 24.32
C ASP A 242 -19.17 -5.52 23.87
N GLU A 243 -19.80 -6.46 24.59
CA GLU A 243 -21.17 -6.93 24.28
C GLU A 243 -22.24 -5.84 24.38
N GLN A 244 -21.95 -4.73 25.03
CA GLN A 244 -22.83 -3.57 25.19
C GLN A 244 -22.58 -2.49 24.13
N GLY A 245 -21.56 -2.69 23.25
CA GLY A 245 -21.19 -1.75 22.20
C GLY A 245 -20.30 -0.58 22.67
N ASN A 246 -19.70 -0.68 23.87
CA ASN A 246 -18.69 0.27 24.31
C ASN A 246 -17.30 -0.15 23.85
N ALA A 247 -16.35 0.80 23.80
CA ALA A 247 -14.95 0.49 23.50
C ALA A 247 -14.39 -0.56 24.48
N TYR A 248 -13.83 -1.63 23.92
CA TYR A 248 -13.17 -2.68 24.69
C TYR A 248 -11.70 -2.33 24.92
N ASP A 249 -11.24 -2.49 26.16
CA ASP A 249 -9.81 -2.30 26.47
C ASP A 249 -9.01 -3.53 26.03
N ARG A 250 -8.48 -3.48 24.79
CA ARG A 250 -7.73 -4.57 24.18
C ARG A 250 -6.43 -4.90 24.91
N TYR A 251 -5.83 -3.91 25.59
CA TYR A 251 -4.58 -4.09 26.35
C TYR A 251 -4.74 -4.95 27.60
N THR A 252 -5.95 -5.06 28.13
CA THR A 252 -6.27 -5.87 29.33
C THR A 252 -6.92 -7.22 28.98
N ASP A 253 -7.01 -7.58 27.69
CA ASP A 253 -7.58 -8.86 27.27
C ASP A 253 -6.77 -10.05 27.80
N GLU A 254 -7.47 -11.08 28.32
CA GLU A 254 -6.84 -12.22 28.96
C GLU A 254 -5.97 -13.02 27.99
N SER A 255 -6.42 -13.23 26.76
CA SER A 255 -5.64 -13.94 25.73
C SER A 255 -4.40 -13.16 25.34
N PHE A 256 -4.54 -11.85 25.18
CA PHE A 256 -3.42 -10.96 24.88
C PHE A 256 -2.34 -10.99 25.97
N LEU A 257 -2.74 -10.86 27.23
CA LEU A 257 -1.81 -10.92 28.35
C LEU A 257 -1.13 -12.28 28.47
N ALA A 258 -1.85 -13.38 28.23
CA ALA A 258 -1.28 -14.73 28.23
C ALA A 258 -0.19 -14.88 27.14
N TRP A 259 -0.39 -14.32 25.95
CA TRP A 259 0.61 -14.32 24.89
C TRP A 259 1.81 -13.44 25.22
N LEU A 260 1.63 -12.26 25.77
CA LEU A 260 2.75 -11.40 26.20
C LEU A 260 3.58 -12.10 27.29
N LYS A 261 2.96 -12.81 28.25
CA LYS A 261 3.69 -13.62 29.24
C LYS A 261 4.47 -14.76 28.58
N THR A 262 3.96 -15.32 27.49
CA THR A 262 4.69 -16.35 26.72
C THR A 262 5.93 -15.76 26.04
N TYR A 263 5.83 -14.59 25.42
CA TYR A 263 6.98 -13.89 24.86
C TYR A 263 8.00 -13.49 25.94
N ARG A 264 7.54 -12.98 27.09
CA ARG A 264 8.39 -12.69 28.25
C ARG A 264 9.18 -13.94 28.70
N LYS A 265 8.50 -15.09 28.83
CA LYS A 265 9.12 -16.36 29.19
C LYS A 265 10.16 -16.79 28.16
N LEU A 266 9.86 -16.71 26.88
CA LEU A 266 10.83 -17.01 25.81
C LEU A 266 12.04 -16.08 25.84
N ARG A 267 11.85 -14.81 26.24
CA ARG A 267 12.96 -13.89 26.45
C ARG A 267 13.82 -14.29 27.67
N GLU A 268 13.21 -14.64 28.81
CA GLU A 268 13.90 -15.15 30.00
C GLU A 268 14.74 -16.38 29.68
N GLU A 269 14.22 -17.27 28.79
CA GLU A 269 14.92 -18.48 28.34
C GLU A 269 15.96 -18.19 27.22
N GLY A 270 16.08 -16.95 26.74
CA GLY A 270 17.05 -16.50 25.74
C GLY A 270 16.64 -16.71 24.27
N TYR A 271 15.36 -17.05 24.00
CA TYR A 271 14.83 -17.26 22.64
C TYR A 271 14.21 -16.02 22.00
N LEU A 272 13.77 -15.03 22.79
CA LEU A 272 13.47 -13.68 22.30
C LEU A 272 14.69 -12.80 22.61
N LYS A 273 15.36 -12.33 21.56
CA LYS A 273 16.64 -11.60 21.70
C LYS A 273 16.40 -10.12 21.99
N ASP A 274 17.27 -9.52 22.81
CA ASP A 274 17.17 -8.10 23.18
C ASP A 274 17.41 -7.14 21.98
N ASP A 275 18.04 -7.61 20.91
CA ASP A 275 18.28 -6.85 19.69
C ASP A 275 16.98 -6.28 19.08
N ILE A 276 15.83 -6.97 19.24
CA ILE A 276 14.54 -6.51 18.71
C ILE A 276 14.14 -5.13 19.22
N PHE A 277 14.58 -4.72 20.42
CA PHE A 277 14.28 -3.41 21.00
C PHE A 277 15.14 -2.28 20.40
N LEU A 278 16.17 -2.61 19.63
CA LEU A 278 17.19 -1.69 19.13
C LEU A 278 17.25 -1.65 17.59
N ASP A 279 16.74 -2.67 16.94
CA ASP A 279 16.77 -2.77 15.48
C ASP A 279 15.96 -1.63 14.84
N ASN A 280 16.56 -0.98 13.88
CA ASN A 280 15.80 -0.13 12.93
C ASN A 280 15.29 -0.97 11.75
N ARG A 281 14.46 -0.37 10.89
CA ARG A 281 13.84 -1.03 9.75
C ARG A 281 14.89 -1.68 8.82
N THR A 282 15.95 -0.98 8.47
CA THR A 282 17.01 -1.49 7.58
C THR A 282 17.68 -2.73 8.15
N GLN A 283 18.01 -2.73 9.46
CA GLN A 283 18.63 -3.88 10.14
C GLN A 283 17.69 -5.09 10.17
N MET A 284 16.41 -4.86 10.45
CA MET A 284 15.39 -5.91 10.45
C MET A 284 15.20 -6.50 9.03
N GLU A 285 15.07 -5.68 8.01
CA GLU A 285 14.93 -6.11 6.61
C GLU A 285 16.15 -6.90 6.12
N GLU A 286 17.37 -6.50 6.53
CA GLU A 286 18.60 -7.26 6.26
C GLU A 286 18.55 -8.65 6.90
N LYS A 287 18.08 -8.76 8.14
CA LYS A 287 17.90 -10.05 8.82
C LYS A 287 16.85 -10.92 8.11
N ILE A 288 15.75 -10.34 7.61
CA ILE A 288 14.75 -11.05 6.80
C ILE A 288 15.38 -11.53 5.49
N ALA A 289 16.06 -10.66 4.74
CA ALA A 289 16.69 -10.98 3.44
C ALA A 289 17.78 -12.06 3.55
N ASN A 290 18.36 -12.24 4.73
CA ASN A 290 19.30 -13.31 5.05
C ASN A 290 18.64 -14.55 5.69
N GLY A 291 17.30 -14.53 5.84
CA GLY A 291 16.53 -15.65 6.38
C GLY A 291 16.88 -15.99 7.83
N ARG A 292 17.24 -15.02 8.64
CA ARG A 292 17.72 -15.22 10.01
C ARG A 292 16.63 -15.48 11.03
N TYR A 293 15.39 -15.01 10.79
CA TYR A 293 14.28 -15.26 11.72
C TYR A 293 13.67 -16.65 11.49
N PHE A 294 13.26 -17.32 12.57
CA PHE A 294 12.45 -18.54 12.46
C PHE A 294 10.98 -18.18 12.26
N CYS A 295 10.42 -17.33 13.13
CA CYS A 295 9.03 -16.88 13.01
C CYS A 295 8.84 -15.40 13.37
N MET A 296 7.76 -14.79 12.88
CA MET A 296 7.38 -13.42 13.22
C MET A 296 5.93 -13.12 12.81
N LEU A 297 5.23 -12.26 13.57
CA LEU A 297 4.05 -11.55 13.12
C LEU A 297 4.51 -10.33 12.34
N TYR A 298 4.19 -10.27 11.03
CA TYR A 298 4.67 -9.19 10.19
C TYR A 298 3.79 -8.98 8.96
N GLN A 299 3.95 -7.82 8.30
CA GLN A 299 3.23 -7.52 7.07
C GLN A 299 3.87 -8.21 5.86
N ARG A 300 3.04 -8.92 5.07
CA ARG A 300 3.46 -9.59 3.85
C ARG A 300 3.98 -8.64 2.77
N THR A 301 3.45 -7.41 2.73
CA THR A 301 3.87 -6.39 1.76
C THR A 301 5.23 -5.81 2.09
N ASP A 302 5.51 -5.56 3.37
CA ASP A 302 6.77 -4.98 3.83
C ASP A 302 7.98 -5.88 3.62
N MET A 303 7.77 -7.21 3.57
CA MET A 303 8.83 -8.17 3.33
C MET A 303 8.91 -8.65 1.87
N ALA A 304 8.12 -8.10 0.97
CA ALA A 304 7.97 -8.63 -0.39
C ALA A 304 9.31 -8.74 -1.15
N ASP A 305 10.15 -7.72 -1.07
CA ASP A 305 11.44 -7.72 -1.77
C ASP A 305 12.45 -8.65 -1.12
N GLN A 306 12.51 -8.72 0.22
CA GLN A 306 13.35 -9.66 0.97
C GLN A 306 12.93 -11.10 0.69
N GLN A 307 11.65 -11.36 0.57
CA GLN A 307 11.11 -12.67 0.20
C GLN A 307 11.51 -13.09 -1.21
N LYS A 308 11.48 -12.16 -2.20
CA LYS A 308 11.97 -12.41 -3.55
C LYS A 308 13.47 -12.70 -3.58
N ILE A 309 14.26 -11.96 -2.78
CA ILE A 309 15.71 -12.19 -2.63
C ILE A 309 15.98 -13.60 -2.09
N LEU A 310 15.26 -14.04 -1.07
CA LEU A 310 15.36 -15.39 -0.52
C LEU A 310 14.97 -16.45 -1.55
N TYR A 311 13.85 -16.26 -2.23
CA TYR A 311 13.36 -17.18 -3.26
C TYR A 311 14.37 -17.36 -4.41
N ALA A 312 14.98 -16.27 -4.88
CA ALA A 312 16.00 -16.32 -5.90
C ALA A 312 17.27 -17.08 -5.47
N LYS A 313 17.66 -16.98 -4.18
CA LYS A 313 18.78 -17.71 -3.59
C LYS A 313 18.47 -19.19 -3.39
N ASN A 314 17.33 -19.48 -2.74
CA ASN A 314 16.88 -20.85 -2.43
C ASN A 314 15.37 -20.89 -2.19
N PRO A 315 14.55 -21.40 -3.12
CA PRO A 315 13.09 -21.48 -2.96
C PRO A 315 12.60 -22.26 -1.74
N GLY A 316 13.43 -23.11 -1.15
CA GLY A 316 13.12 -23.84 0.09
C GLY A 316 13.31 -23.01 1.35
N GLN A 317 14.06 -21.93 1.29
CA GLN A 317 14.42 -21.09 2.45
C GLN A 317 13.63 -19.78 2.50
N ILE A 318 12.41 -19.78 2.03
CA ILE A 318 11.49 -18.64 2.07
C ILE A 318 10.67 -18.63 3.37
N TYR A 319 10.01 -17.52 3.63
CA TYR A 319 8.94 -17.46 4.63
C TYR A 319 7.61 -17.90 4.01
N ILE A 320 6.82 -18.60 4.79
CA ILE A 320 5.42 -18.97 4.46
C ILE A 320 4.49 -18.49 5.58
N ALA A 321 3.27 -18.13 5.22
CA ALA A 321 2.22 -17.87 6.18
C ALA A 321 1.63 -19.20 6.67
N VAL A 322 1.49 -19.31 7.98
CA VAL A 322 0.87 -20.47 8.65
C VAL A 322 -0.03 -20.00 9.79
N ASP A 323 -0.82 -20.91 10.34
CA ASP A 323 -1.61 -20.62 11.54
C ASP A 323 -0.68 -20.30 12.72
N GLY A 324 -0.86 -19.11 13.28
CA GLY A 324 -0.09 -18.56 14.38
C GLY A 324 -0.93 -18.36 15.64
N PRO A 325 -0.59 -17.39 16.48
CA PRO A 325 -1.29 -17.12 17.73
C PRO A 325 -2.80 -17.07 17.60
N LYS A 326 -3.53 -17.84 18.41
CA LYS A 326 -4.99 -17.75 18.60
C LYS A 326 -5.31 -17.36 20.04
N ASN A 327 -6.52 -16.83 20.26
CA ASN A 327 -7.02 -16.62 21.61
C ASN A 327 -7.23 -17.94 22.36
N LEU A 328 -7.49 -17.86 23.66
CA LEU A 328 -7.66 -19.06 24.51
C LEU A 328 -8.89 -19.91 24.12
N SER A 329 -9.85 -19.36 23.40
CA SER A 329 -11.03 -20.09 22.87
C SER A 329 -10.74 -20.78 21.54
N GLY A 330 -9.66 -20.42 20.83
CA GLY A 330 -9.30 -20.97 19.52
C GLY A 330 -10.14 -20.41 18.37
N ASP A 331 -10.67 -19.20 18.53
CA ASP A 331 -11.48 -18.55 17.49
C ASP A 331 -10.65 -18.26 16.23
N ASP A 332 -11.32 -18.06 15.12
CA ASP A 332 -10.67 -17.66 13.87
C ASP A 332 -10.14 -16.24 13.94
N TYR A 333 -9.08 -15.99 13.17
CA TYR A 333 -8.45 -14.66 13.09
C TYR A 333 -9.40 -13.61 12.53
N ARG A 334 -9.19 -12.35 12.92
CA ARG A 334 -9.92 -11.20 12.39
C ARG A 334 -8.92 -10.15 11.91
N LEU A 335 -8.33 -10.44 10.76
CA LEU A 335 -7.26 -9.63 10.20
C LEU A 335 -7.85 -8.44 9.43
N PRO A 336 -7.46 -7.20 9.73
CA PRO A 336 -7.97 -6.05 9.01
C PRO A 336 -7.49 -6.07 7.55
N GLY A 337 -8.39 -5.86 6.62
CA GLY A 337 -8.03 -5.43 5.29
C GLY A 337 -8.09 -3.90 5.17
N SER A 338 -7.76 -3.36 4.00
CA SER A 338 -7.91 -1.92 3.77
C SER A 338 -9.38 -1.50 3.90
N GLY A 339 -9.62 -0.35 4.52
CA GLY A 339 -10.94 0.24 4.68
C GLY A 339 -11.21 1.33 3.64
N ILE A 340 -12.34 2.03 3.80
CA ILE A 340 -12.73 3.15 2.93
C ILE A 340 -11.77 4.35 3.03
N ASN A 341 -11.05 4.46 4.13
CA ASN A 341 -9.99 5.43 4.34
C ASN A 341 -8.73 5.13 3.50
N GLY A 342 -8.60 3.92 2.96
CA GLY A 342 -7.43 3.52 2.19
C GLY A 342 -6.17 3.41 3.04
N TRP A 343 -5.02 3.69 2.41
CA TRP A 343 -3.73 3.73 3.09
C TRP A 343 -3.16 5.15 3.15
N THR A 344 -3.08 5.84 2.03
CA THR A 344 -2.58 7.22 1.98
C THR A 344 -3.60 8.14 1.33
N VAL A 345 -3.46 9.44 1.57
CA VAL A 345 -4.28 10.48 0.95
C VAL A 345 -3.42 11.49 0.21
N THR A 346 -3.88 11.93 -0.95
CA THR A 346 -3.18 12.85 -1.84
C THR A 346 -3.90 14.18 -1.92
N PHE A 347 -3.15 15.27 -1.77
CA PHE A 347 -3.62 16.66 -1.77
C PHE A 347 -2.98 17.46 -2.90
N ILE A 348 -3.66 18.55 -3.30
CA ILE A 348 -3.05 19.63 -4.11
C ILE A 348 -2.88 20.87 -3.20
N SER A 349 -1.65 21.32 -3.04
CA SER A 349 -1.31 22.51 -2.25
C SER A 349 -1.80 23.81 -2.91
N LYS A 350 -2.24 24.79 -2.10
CA LYS A 350 -2.50 26.15 -2.60
C LYS A 350 -1.24 26.90 -3.07
N LYS A 351 -0.05 26.32 -2.87
CA LYS A 351 1.20 26.81 -3.46
C LYS A 351 1.39 26.35 -4.91
N CYS A 352 0.65 25.33 -5.33
CA CYS A 352 0.69 24.85 -6.71
C CYS A 352 0.23 25.92 -7.69
N LYS A 353 1.16 26.35 -8.56
CA LYS A 353 0.88 27.39 -9.57
C LYS A 353 0.13 26.84 -10.77
N ASN A 354 0.19 25.52 -10.97
CA ASN A 354 -0.42 24.80 -12.08
C ASN A 354 -1.47 23.81 -11.56
N ALA A 355 -2.37 24.26 -10.68
CA ALA A 355 -3.42 23.44 -10.07
C ALA A 355 -4.32 22.73 -11.13
N GLU A 356 -4.53 23.39 -12.29
CA GLU A 356 -5.20 22.77 -13.44
C GLU A 356 -4.46 21.49 -13.91
N LYS A 357 -3.13 21.54 -14.06
CA LYS A 357 -2.33 20.39 -14.47
C LYS A 357 -2.31 19.32 -13.38
N ALA A 358 -2.26 19.73 -12.10
CA ALA A 358 -2.26 18.82 -10.97
C ALA A 358 -3.57 18.01 -10.87
N ILE A 359 -4.74 18.67 -10.97
CA ILE A 359 -6.03 17.96 -10.90
C ILE A 359 -6.22 17.04 -12.10
N LYS A 360 -5.81 17.44 -13.31
CA LYS A 360 -5.87 16.60 -14.52
C LYS A 360 -4.98 15.37 -14.41
N LEU A 361 -3.79 15.50 -13.81
CA LEU A 361 -2.91 14.36 -13.53
C LEU A 361 -3.57 13.39 -12.54
N ILE A 362 -4.11 13.89 -11.42
CA ILE A 362 -4.80 13.05 -10.44
C ILE A 362 -6.00 12.34 -11.10
N SER A 363 -6.83 13.07 -11.84
CA SER A 363 -7.97 12.53 -12.57
C SER A 363 -7.57 11.44 -13.58
N TYR A 364 -6.47 11.64 -14.29
CA TYR A 364 -5.92 10.61 -15.17
C TYR A 364 -5.47 9.37 -14.39
N LEU A 365 -4.71 9.55 -13.31
CA LEU A 365 -4.15 8.43 -12.54
C LEU A 365 -5.23 7.55 -11.89
N ILE A 366 -6.35 8.14 -11.46
CA ILE A 366 -7.48 7.39 -10.87
C ILE A 366 -8.47 6.85 -11.91
N SER A 367 -8.32 7.20 -13.20
CA SER A 367 -9.15 6.65 -14.30
C SER A 367 -8.78 5.20 -14.63
N ASP A 368 -9.67 4.46 -15.30
CA ASP A 368 -9.38 3.09 -15.75
C ASP A 368 -8.09 3.00 -16.57
N GLU A 369 -7.84 3.99 -17.46
CA GLU A 369 -6.61 4.04 -18.24
C GLU A 369 -5.37 4.27 -17.37
N GLY A 370 -5.46 5.19 -16.41
CA GLY A 370 -4.39 5.48 -15.46
C GLY A 370 -4.09 4.30 -14.54
N GLN A 371 -5.13 3.59 -14.09
CA GLN A 371 -4.98 2.38 -13.28
C GLN A 371 -4.31 1.26 -14.08
N LEU A 372 -4.74 0.99 -15.31
CA LEU A 372 -4.05 0.02 -16.19
C LEU A 372 -2.59 0.44 -16.43
N MET A 373 -2.33 1.73 -16.62
CA MET A 373 -0.98 2.26 -16.82
C MET A 373 -0.08 2.03 -15.59
N THR A 374 -0.56 2.33 -14.40
CA THR A 374 0.25 2.18 -13.17
C THR A 374 0.40 0.73 -12.73
N TRP A 375 -0.63 -0.14 -12.94
CA TRP A 375 -0.58 -1.54 -12.58
C TRP A 375 0.16 -2.41 -13.61
N TYR A 376 -0.10 -2.22 -14.89
CA TYR A 376 0.38 -3.13 -15.95
C TYR A 376 1.35 -2.47 -16.93
N GLY A 377 1.35 -1.13 -17.03
CA GLY A 377 2.17 -0.38 -17.97
C GLY A 377 1.45 -0.13 -19.31
N VAL A 378 2.17 -0.30 -20.40
CA VAL A 378 1.70 0.05 -21.74
C VAL A 378 1.20 -1.19 -22.48
N GLU A 379 -0.06 -1.16 -22.90
CA GLU A 379 -0.67 -2.23 -23.72
C GLU A 379 0.15 -2.52 -24.99
N GLY A 380 0.33 -3.79 -25.31
CA GLY A 380 1.12 -4.24 -26.44
C GLY A 380 2.66 -4.19 -26.22
N ILE A 381 3.12 -3.64 -25.07
CA ILE A 381 4.54 -3.60 -24.69
C ILE A 381 4.78 -4.42 -23.41
N THR A 382 4.01 -4.19 -22.37
CA THR A 382 4.16 -4.86 -21.06
C THR A 382 3.05 -5.85 -20.78
N TRP A 383 1.88 -5.70 -21.40
CA TRP A 383 0.71 -6.53 -21.17
C TRP A 383 -0.24 -6.52 -22.39
N GLU A 384 -1.19 -7.45 -22.38
CA GLU A 384 -2.31 -7.52 -23.31
C GLU A 384 -3.56 -8.06 -22.60
N TYR A 385 -4.74 -7.95 -23.21
CA TYR A 385 -5.93 -8.62 -22.69
C TYR A 385 -5.90 -10.13 -22.99
N ASP A 386 -6.24 -10.95 -22.00
CA ASP A 386 -6.44 -12.38 -22.17
C ASP A 386 -7.76 -12.69 -22.88
N GLU A 387 -8.06 -13.99 -23.07
CA GLU A 387 -9.29 -14.45 -23.70
C GLU A 387 -10.59 -14.09 -22.95
N ASN A 388 -10.48 -13.72 -21.67
CA ASN A 388 -11.60 -13.31 -20.81
C ASN A 388 -11.72 -11.77 -20.72
N GLY A 389 -10.86 -11.05 -21.44
CA GLY A 389 -10.82 -9.57 -21.41
C GLY A 389 -10.15 -9.02 -20.16
N LYS A 390 -9.34 -9.81 -19.44
CA LYS A 390 -8.58 -9.36 -18.28
C LYS A 390 -7.15 -8.98 -18.69
N PRO A 391 -6.56 -7.92 -18.10
CA PRO A 391 -5.19 -7.54 -18.38
C PRO A 391 -4.22 -8.61 -17.84
N LYS A 392 -3.24 -8.97 -18.67
CA LYS A 392 -2.23 -9.97 -18.35
C LYS A 392 -0.85 -9.51 -18.82
N MET A 393 0.12 -9.47 -17.92
CA MET A 393 1.50 -9.19 -18.29
C MET A 393 2.07 -10.26 -19.22
N TYR A 394 2.95 -9.84 -20.11
CA TYR A 394 3.74 -10.81 -20.88
C TYR A 394 4.68 -11.60 -19.96
N PRO A 395 4.88 -12.91 -20.20
CA PRO A 395 5.63 -13.77 -19.29
C PRO A 395 7.07 -13.29 -19.01
N GLU A 396 7.74 -12.70 -20.00
CA GLU A 396 9.08 -12.15 -19.84
C GLU A 396 9.11 -10.88 -18.98
N ILE A 397 8.04 -10.08 -19.02
CA ILE A 397 7.90 -8.88 -18.21
C ILE A 397 7.62 -9.27 -16.76
N GLU A 398 6.70 -10.21 -16.55
CA GLU A 398 6.37 -10.77 -15.23
C GLU A 398 7.59 -11.49 -14.62
N HIS A 399 8.36 -12.21 -15.41
CA HIS A 399 9.58 -12.84 -14.95
C HIS A 399 10.60 -11.79 -14.45
N LEU A 400 10.81 -10.71 -15.20
CA LEU A 400 11.71 -9.63 -14.79
C LEU A 400 11.22 -8.95 -13.50
N LEU A 401 9.92 -8.64 -13.40
CA LEU A 401 9.31 -8.09 -12.20
C LEU A 401 9.62 -8.95 -10.95
N ASN A 402 9.56 -10.27 -11.10
CA ASN A 402 9.72 -11.19 -9.98
C ASN A 402 11.19 -11.56 -9.66
N THR A 403 12.13 -11.31 -10.57
CA THR A 403 13.53 -11.73 -10.41
C THR A 403 14.51 -10.56 -10.30
N ASP A 404 14.20 -9.40 -10.88
CA ASP A 404 15.04 -8.18 -10.83
C ASP A 404 14.15 -6.92 -10.82
N ARG A 405 13.57 -6.64 -9.66
CA ARG A 405 12.69 -5.50 -9.43
C ARG A 405 13.35 -4.17 -9.79
N VAL A 406 14.61 -3.99 -9.44
CA VAL A 406 15.36 -2.74 -9.72
C VAL A 406 15.45 -2.47 -11.21
N THR A 407 15.78 -3.50 -11.99
CA THR A 407 15.82 -3.38 -13.47
C THR A 407 14.41 -3.16 -14.04
N TYR A 408 13.39 -3.86 -13.52
CA TYR A 408 12.00 -3.68 -13.94
C TYR A 408 11.52 -2.25 -13.72
N ASP A 409 11.68 -1.68 -12.53
CA ASP A 409 11.26 -0.31 -12.21
C ASP A 409 11.97 0.72 -13.07
N ARG A 410 13.28 0.54 -13.31
CA ARG A 410 14.06 1.43 -14.16
C ARG A 410 13.64 1.40 -15.63
N ILE A 411 13.16 0.27 -16.14
CA ILE A 411 12.77 0.12 -17.56
C ILE A 411 11.29 0.43 -17.75
N TYR A 412 10.43 -0.18 -16.93
CA TYR A 412 8.98 -0.16 -17.12
C TYR A 412 8.24 0.74 -16.13
N GLY A 413 8.51 0.66 -14.83
CA GLY A 413 7.92 1.51 -13.81
C GLY A 413 6.43 1.29 -13.56
N ALA A 414 5.92 0.09 -13.87
CA ALA A 414 4.56 -0.33 -13.53
C ALA A 414 4.52 -1.10 -12.21
N ASP A 415 3.45 -1.83 -11.97
CA ASP A 415 3.15 -2.51 -10.71
C ASP A 415 3.10 -1.48 -9.56
N SER A 416 3.60 -1.72 -8.41
CA SER A 416 3.54 -0.77 -7.27
C SER A 416 4.59 0.36 -7.34
N CYS A 417 5.18 0.68 -8.49
CA CYS A 417 6.19 1.75 -8.61
C CYS A 417 5.60 3.14 -8.28
N TYR A 418 4.38 3.41 -8.78
CA TYR A 418 3.66 4.69 -8.57
C TYR A 418 2.32 4.44 -7.85
N TRP A 419 2.40 3.92 -6.64
CA TRP A 419 1.27 3.43 -5.84
C TRP A 419 0.35 4.51 -5.27
N MET A 420 0.73 5.79 -5.28
CA MET A 420 0.10 6.86 -4.51
C MET A 420 -1.41 7.06 -4.76
N LEU A 421 -1.89 6.67 -5.93
CA LEU A 421 -3.30 6.76 -6.32
C LEU A 421 -3.82 5.44 -6.91
N GLN A 422 -3.12 4.31 -6.67
CA GLN A 422 -3.57 3.00 -7.15
C GLN A 422 -4.82 2.54 -6.41
N ASP A 423 -5.74 1.98 -7.18
CA ASP A 423 -6.96 1.35 -6.70
C ASP A 423 -6.78 -0.17 -6.68
N ASN A 424 -6.77 -0.74 -5.48
CA ASN A 424 -6.62 -2.18 -5.30
C ASN A 424 -7.91 -2.95 -5.67
N VAL A 425 -9.10 -2.31 -5.59
CA VAL A 425 -10.36 -2.92 -6.04
C VAL A 425 -10.27 -3.28 -7.52
N ARG A 426 -9.61 -2.45 -8.34
CA ARG A 426 -9.35 -2.76 -9.74
C ARG A 426 -8.46 -3.99 -9.92
N ALA A 427 -7.46 -4.16 -9.06
CA ALA A 427 -6.61 -5.35 -9.11
C ALA A 427 -7.41 -6.63 -8.79
N ASP A 428 -8.32 -6.58 -7.81
CA ASP A 428 -9.24 -7.69 -7.49
C ASP A 428 -10.24 -7.95 -8.64
N GLU A 429 -10.84 -6.91 -9.22
CA GLU A 429 -11.72 -7.00 -10.39
C GLU A 429 -11.03 -7.69 -11.57
N TRP A 430 -9.77 -7.38 -11.81
CA TRP A 430 -8.97 -8.02 -12.86
C TRP A 430 -8.52 -9.44 -12.48
N GLY A 431 -8.72 -9.84 -11.22
CA GLY A 431 -8.31 -11.16 -10.71
C GLY A 431 -6.80 -11.31 -10.64
N ARG A 432 -6.12 -10.24 -10.25
CA ARG A 432 -4.66 -10.24 -10.13
C ARG A 432 -4.23 -11.12 -8.96
N VAL A 433 -3.52 -12.20 -9.28
CA VAL A 433 -2.91 -13.10 -8.30
C VAL A 433 -1.42 -12.82 -8.23
N LEU A 434 -0.90 -12.67 -7.03
CA LEU A 434 0.55 -12.52 -6.84
C LEU A 434 1.25 -13.86 -7.13
N PRO A 435 2.34 -13.85 -7.92
CA PRO A 435 3.11 -15.08 -8.16
C PRO A 435 3.88 -15.51 -6.91
N GLN A 436 4.39 -16.76 -6.92
CA GLN A 436 5.31 -17.19 -5.87
C GLN A 436 6.56 -16.30 -5.84
N PRO A 437 7.12 -16.00 -4.68
CA PRO A 437 6.78 -16.52 -3.35
C PRO A 437 5.69 -15.74 -2.59
N LEU A 438 5.09 -14.71 -3.17
CA LEU A 438 4.17 -13.80 -2.48
C LEU A 438 2.72 -14.31 -2.45
N GLY A 439 2.31 -15.07 -3.46
CA GLY A 439 0.93 -15.56 -3.59
C GLY A 439 0.46 -16.35 -2.37
N GLN A 440 1.29 -17.27 -1.85
CA GLN A 440 0.94 -18.06 -0.66
C GLN A 440 0.68 -17.17 0.57
N LEU A 441 1.44 -16.09 0.76
CA LEU A 441 1.25 -15.16 1.88
C LEU A 441 -0.09 -14.41 1.75
N GLN A 442 -0.46 -14.03 0.54
CA GLN A 442 -1.71 -13.34 0.24
C GLN A 442 -2.91 -14.28 0.41
N GLU A 443 -2.90 -15.43 -0.25
CA GLU A 443 -3.99 -16.41 -0.26
C GLU A 443 -4.32 -16.91 1.14
N TRP A 444 -3.30 -17.06 2.02
CA TRP A 444 -3.52 -17.51 3.39
C TRP A 444 -4.42 -16.53 4.17
N THR A 445 -4.39 -15.22 3.85
CA THR A 445 -5.17 -14.21 4.58
C THR A 445 -6.64 -14.12 4.16
N PHE A 446 -7.01 -14.58 2.95
CA PHE A 446 -8.36 -14.39 2.39
C PHE A 446 -9.50 -14.81 3.34
N PRO A 447 -9.50 -16.01 3.95
CA PRO A 447 -10.61 -16.44 4.80
C PRO A 447 -10.71 -15.67 6.13
N TYR A 448 -9.69 -14.90 6.48
CA TYR A 448 -9.58 -14.22 7.77
C TYR A 448 -9.70 -12.69 7.66
N THR A 449 -9.70 -12.16 6.43
CA THR A 449 -9.74 -10.72 6.21
C THR A 449 -11.13 -10.16 6.50
N VAL A 450 -11.19 -9.10 7.31
CA VAL A 450 -12.44 -8.46 7.71
C VAL A 450 -12.39 -6.94 7.49
N TYR A 451 -13.57 -6.37 7.23
CA TYR A 451 -13.73 -4.91 7.12
C TYR A 451 -13.77 -4.27 8.50
N THR A 452 -12.78 -3.46 8.82
CA THR A 452 -12.62 -2.84 10.15
C THR A 452 -12.77 -1.32 10.16
N ALA A 453 -12.95 -0.69 9.00
CA ALA A 453 -13.04 0.77 8.90
C ALA A 453 -14.05 1.46 9.86
N PRO A 454 -15.17 0.83 10.28
CA PRO A 454 -16.05 1.44 11.29
C PRO A 454 -15.39 1.65 12.66
N TYR A 455 -14.25 1.01 12.91
CA TYR A 455 -13.48 1.13 14.16
C TYR A 455 -12.27 2.05 14.04
N ASP A 456 -11.97 2.54 12.82
CA ASP A 456 -10.91 3.49 12.58
C ASP A 456 -11.37 4.87 13.04
N VAL A 457 -10.80 5.34 14.14
CA VAL A 457 -11.17 6.62 14.74
C VAL A 457 -10.12 7.66 14.39
N VAL A 458 -10.54 8.70 13.70
CA VAL A 458 -9.72 9.90 13.46
C VAL A 458 -10.20 11.00 14.41
N PHE A 459 -9.31 11.47 15.26
CA PHE A 459 -9.54 12.61 16.12
C PHE A 459 -8.95 13.88 15.47
N ASP A 460 -9.63 14.99 15.61
CA ASP A 460 -9.02 16.30 15.31
C ASP A 460 -7.83 16.53 16.26
N ALA A 461 -6.68 16.92 15.71
CA ALA A 461 -5.43 17.11 16.47
C ALA A 461 -5.61 18.02 17.72
N GLN A 462 -6.58 18.93 17.71
CA GLN A 462 -6.84 19.85 18.81
C GLN A 462 -7.87 19.33 19.82
N GLU A 463 -8.55 18.22 19.53
CA GLU A 463 -9.54 17.64 20.43
C GLU A 463 -8.89 16.98 21.65
N GLN A 464 -9.61 16.99 22.78
CA GLN A 464 -9.12 16.38 24.01
C GLN A 464 -8.95 14.87 23.85
N GLU A 465 -9.79 14.25 23.05
CA GLU A 465 -9.79 12.83 22.71
C GLU A 465 -8.47 12.43 22.04
N ASN A 466 -7.97 13.21 21.07
CA ASN A 466 -6.67 12.98 20.45
C ASN A 466 -5.51 13.06 21.45
N GLN A 467 -5.55 14.03 22.35
CA GLN A 467 -4.55 14.15 23.41
C GLN A 467 -4.54 12.96 24.36
N ILE A 468 -5.72 12.39 24.67
CA ILE A 468 -5.85 11.20 25.50
C ILE A 468 -5.33 9.98 24.74
N TYR A 469 -5.75 9.81 23.49
CA TYR A 469 -5.33 8.71 22.64
C TYR A 469 -3.80 8.67 22.47
N THR A 470 -3.19 9.80 22.13
CA THR A 470 -1.74 9.93 22.02
C THR A 470 -1.02 9.61 23.34
N LYS A 471 -1.58 10.02 24.50
CA LYS A 471 -1.00 9.64 25.79
C LYS A 471 -1.09 8.16 26.07
N ILE A 472 -2.19 7.49 25.68
CA ILE A 472 -2.33 6.03 25.85
C ILE A 472 -1.30 5.33 24.98
N LYS A 473 -1.15 5.69 23.73
CA LYS A 473 -0.15 5.12 22.81
C LYS A 473 1.28 5.31 23.34
N ASN A 474 1.65 6.52 23.74
CA ASN A 474 2.97 6.79 24.31
C ASN A 474 3.21 6.03 25.64
N LEU A 475 2.18 5.88 26.48
CA LEU A 475 2.28 5.08 27.69
C LEU A 475 2.53 3.61 27.34
N TRP A 476 1.81 3.09 26.36
CA TRP A 476 1.96 1.72 25.89
C TRP A 476 3.37 1.47 25.30
N GLY A 477 3.89 2.39 24.49
CA GLY A 477 5.24 2.29 23.95
C GLY A 477 6.35 2.19 24.99
N VAL A 478 6.11 2.74 26.20
CA VAL A 478 7.02 2.60 27.35
C VAL A 478 6.73 1.33 28.17
N THR A 479 5.47 0.88 28.18
CA THR A 479 5.00 -0.25 28.99
C THR A 479 5.34 -1.58 28.33
N LEU A 480 5.09 -1.74 27.04
CA LEU A 480 5.32 -2.99 26.30
C LEU A 480 6.75 -3.53 26.45
N PRO A 481 7.84 -2.75 26.24
CA PRO A 481 9.18 -3.26 26.47
C PRO A 481 9.41 -3.71 27.94
N LYS A 482 8.85 -3.00 28.92
CA LYS A 482 8.98 -3.38 30.33
C LYS A 482 8.28 -4.71 30.63
N LEU A 483 7.12 -4.96 30.04
CA LEU A 483 6.40 -6.23 30.18
C LEU A 483 7.22 -7.40 29.63
N LEU A 484 7.79 -7.23 28.44
CA LEU A 484 8.63 -8.25 27.82
C LEU A 484 9.96 -8.47 28.54
N LEU A 485 10.45 -7.45 29.24
CA LEU A 485 11.70 -7.49 30.03
C LEU A 485 11.49 -7.87 31.49
N ALA A 486 10.25 -8.00 31.98
CA ALA A 486 9.95 -8.34 33.37
C ALA A 486 10.62 -9.67 33.79
N GLU A 487 11.16 -9.73 35.01
CA GLU A 487 11.88 -10.91 35.51
C GLU A 487 10.95 -12.03 36.00
N SER A 488 9.65 -11.70 36.23
CA SER A 488 8.64 -12.69 36.68
C SER A 488 7.23 -12.28 36.21
N ASP A 489 6.27 -13.21 36.34
CA ASP A 489 4.86 -12.93 36.09
C ASP A 489 4.29 -11.97 37.15
N GLU A 490 4.80 -12.00 38.40
CA GLU A 490 4.40 -11.04 39.43
C GLU A 490 4.85 -9.61 39.09
N GLU A 491 6.06 -9.45 38.57
CA GLU A 491 6.52 -8.14 38.09
C GLU A 491 5.73 -7.67 36.87
N PHE A 492 5.47 -8.58 35.92
CA PHE A 492 4.61 -8.30 34.76
C PHE A 492 3.24 -7.76 35.21
N ASP A 493 2.61 -8.46 36.16
CA ASP A 493 1.28 -8.06 36.67
C ASP A 493 1.30 -6.75 37.48
N GLN A 494 2.46 -6.34 38.01
CA GLN A 494 2.65 -5.04 38.67
C GLN A 494 2.85 -3.89 37.70
N ILE A 495 3.40 -4.18 36.53
CA ILE A 495 3.62 -3.19 35.47
C ILE A 495 2.29 -2.87 34.76
N MET A 496 1.45 -3.91 34.55
CA MET A 496 0.08 -3.76 34.01
C MET A 496 -0.83 -3.07 35.03
#